data_883144f8c59dc1be6cca7552c2605d42
#
_entry.id   883144f8c59dc1be6cca7552c2605d42
#
_cell.length_a   1.000
_cell.length_b   1.000
_cell.length_c   1.000
_cell.angle_alpha   90.00
_cell.angle_beta   90.00
_cell.angle_gamma   90.00
#
_symmetry.space_group_name_H-M   'P 1'
#
loop_
_entity.id
_entity.type
_entity.pdbx_description
1 polymer ?
#
loop_
_entity_poly.entity_id
_entity_poly.type
_entity_poly.pdbx_seq_one_letter_code
_entity_poly.pdbx_strand_id
1 'polypeptide(L)'
;MKKMKNKVLSLTAALLLTLSISAASIQTDRTWYLAGETMKISVTADNAVIAYAELCDTQGLAASITVGLKAGKGKGAIELPADLHSGYYLLSVYTRNNAEVSQQFIAVVNPLRKSVDDDIEWVQVTPPDSLSHAENTSTIHPTLSTIPVDIPETEGHIIKARIRNDYDGQSFRASQIRPSLSIVGKQIHYFEGKMINDSTALFFTYGIHGKQPLVLTAMSTTGVRLPVEMVSPFAALLPKQLPHLVFHYNRKEVEARSLDMQRHQKTLPPSSMLDYDETVFGIHPDLSYNLDEYRQFLTIREVLLEYVLCVKNTTIDGVPQLIVRKMDDIYNTSLPTLVLIDGMPVGDIERLLNYDARRIHYINIYSDQYTFGNGVYNGILSFVTRSGRLTNYPTEPNMQYLVYDFPE
;
A
#
# COMPACT_ATOMS: atom_id res chain seq x y z
N MET A 1 -3.68 45.72 69.91
CA MET A 1 -4.13 45.61 68.49
C MET A 1 -3.30 44.54 67.80
N LYS A 2 -3.90 43.36 67.60
CA LYS A 2 -3.25 42.18 67.00
C LYS A 2 -3.34 42.23 65.47
N LYS A 3 -2.21 42.23 64.78
CA LYS A 3 -2.14 41.99 63.30
C LYS A 3 -2.30 40.50 63.03
N MET A 4 -3.39 40.10 62.39
CA MET A 4 -3.57 38.76 61.79
C MET A 4 -2.86 38.74 60.45
N LYS A 5 -1.89 37.87 60.30
CA LYS A 5 -1.26 37.51 59.01
C LYS A 5 -2.08 36.45 58.34
N ASN A 6 -2.75 36.77 57.25
CA ASN A 6 -3.37 35.77 56.35
C ASN A 6 -2.26 35.11 55.55
N LYS A 7 -2.08 33.81 55.77
CA LYS A 7 -1.33 32.94 54.88
C LYS A 7 -2.29 32.46 53.77
N VAL A 8 -2.09 32.95 52.56
CA VAL A 8 -2.72 32.42 51.39
C VAL A 8 -1.93 31.15 51.01
N LEU A 9 -2.56 30.00 51.21
CA LEU A 9 -2.02 28.70 50.77
C LEU A 9 -2.45 28.52 49.30
N SER A 10 -1.51 28.73 48.37
CA SER A 10 -1.68 28.48 46.96
C SER A 10 -1.59 26.96 46.75
N LEU A 11 -2.71 26.31 46.54
CA LEU A 11 -2.81 24.91 46.16
C LEU A 11 -2.78 24.81 44.62
N THR A 12 -1.59 24.70 44.04
CA THR A 12 -1.43 24.33 42.65
C THR A 12 -1.69 22.83 42.50
N ALA A 13 -2.93 22.47 42.18
CA ALA A 13 -3.26 21.14 41.74
C ALA A 13 -2.69 20.95 40.32
N ALA A 14 -1.53 20.31 40.24
CA ALA A 14 -1.03 19.80 38.98
C ALA A 14 -1.95 18.66 38.54
N LEU A 15 -2.86 18.95 37.61
CA LEU A 15 -3.66 17.95 36.92
C LEU A 15 -2.73 17.17 35.98
N LEU A 16 -2.10 16.11 36.47
CA LEU A 16 -1.46 15.10 35.65
C LEU A 16 -2.56 14.41 34.84
N LEU A 17 -2.84 14.91 33.65
CA LEU A 17 -3.50 14.10 32.63
C LEU A 17 -2.53 12.96 32.28
N THR A 18 -2.69 11.81 32.93
CA THR A 18 -2.18 10.55 32.41
C THR A 18 -2.99 10.27 31.16
N LEU A 19 -2.46 10.62 29.99
CA LEU A 19 -2.88 10.05 28.72
C LEU A 19 -2.56 8.55 28.83
N SER A 20 -3.54 7.76 29.25
CA SER A 20 -3.48 6.31 29.10
C SER A 20 -3.54 6.04 27.60
N ILE A 21 -2.36 5.87 26.99
CA ILE A 21 -2.25 5.38 25.63
C ILE A 21 -2.73 3.93 25.72
N SER A 22 -3.95 3.69 25.27
CA SER A 22 -4.53 2.34 25.23
C SER A 22 -4.05 1.60 24.00
N ALA A 23 -3.75 0.30 24.15
CA ALA A 23 -3.52 -0.58 23.02
C ALA A 23 -4.70 -0.53 22.04
N ALA A 24 -4.44 -0.75 20.76
CA ALA A 24 -5.51 -0.93 19.80
C ALA A 24 -6.40 -2.09 20.25
N SER A 25 -7.73 -1.93 20.28
CA SER A 25 -8.65 -3.02 20.56
C SER A 25 -9.20 -3.63 19.29
N ILE A 26 -9.42 -4.94 19.29
CA ILE A 26 -9.94 -5.69 18.15
C ILE A 26 -11.18 -6.49 18.52
N GLN A 27 -12.14 -6.52 17.61
CA GLN A 27 -13.30 -7.43 17.65
C GLN A 27 -13.47 -8.07 16.29
N THR A 28 -13.72 -9.38 16.28
CA THR A 28 -14.05 -10.17 15.10
C THR A 28 -15.54 -10.49 15.08
N ASP A 29 -16.13 -10.68 13.91
CA ASP A 29 -17.54 -11.06 13.77
C ASP A 29 -17.82 -12.50 14.23
N ARG A 30 -16.78 -13.34 14.31
CA ARG A 30 -16.88 -14.74 14.75
C ARG A 30 -15.61 -15.16 15.50
N THR A 31 -15.69 -16.29 16.18
CA THR A 31 -14.55 -16.90 16.91
C THR A 31 -13.84 -17.98 16.09
N TRP A 32 -14.50 -18.49 15.03
CA TRP A 32 -13.94 -19.47 14.12
C TRP A 32 -14.39 -19.23 12.68
N TYR A 33 -13.56 -19.64 11.71
CA TYR A 33 -13.75 -19.43 10.29
C TYR A 33 -13.39 -20.69 9.49
N LEU A 34 -13.97 -20.83 8.29
CA LEU A 34 -13.46 -21.75 7.30
C LEU A 34 -12.29 -21.11 6.54
N ALA A 35 -11.29 -21.91 6.17
CA ALA A 35 -10.29 -21.47 5.21
C ALA A 35 -10.98 -21.03 3.90
N GLY A 36 -10.61 -19.85 3.37
CA GLY A 36 -11.28 -19.24 2.23
C GLY A 36 -12.46 -18.30 2.57
N GLU A 37 -12.89 -18.20 3.81
CA GLU A 37 -13.86 -17.20 4.24
C GLU A 37 -13.23 -15.82 4.46
N THR A 38 -14.09 -14.81 4.54
CA THR A 38 -13.68 -13.44 4.90
C THR A 38 -13.96 -13.19 6.38
N MET A 39 -12.93 -12.85 7.14
CA MET A 39 -13.01 -12.45 8.54
C MET A 39 -13.23 -10.93 8.63
N LYS A 40 -14.38 -10.52 9.18
CA LYS A 40 -14.66 -9.09 9.42
C LYS A 40 -14.11 -8.68 10.78
N ILE A 41 -13.37 -7.57 10.79
CA ILE A 41 -12.77 -7.01 12.00
C ILE A 41 -13.24 -5.59 12.24
N SER A 42 -13.34 -5.21 13.51
CA SER A 42 -13.54 -3.84 13.97
C SER A 42 -12.38 -3.47 14.88
N VAL A 43 -11.74 -2.36 14.59
CA VAL A 43 -10.56 -1.87 15.32
C VAL A 43 -10.87 -0.54 15.96
N THR A 44 -10.41 -0.36 17.20
CA THR A 44 -10.43 0.95 17.88
C THR A 44 -9.02 1.25 18.39
N ALA A 45 -8.48 2.40 18.04
CA ALA A 45 -7.17 2.86 18.50
C ALA A 45 -7.15 4.39 18.57
N ASP A 46 -6.61 4.94 19.65
CA ASP A 46 -6.49 6.38 19.82
C ASP A 46 -5.26 6.95 19.09
N ASN A 47 -5.38 8.17 18.60
CA ASN A 47 -4.29 8.94 18.00
C ASN A 47 -3.58 8.26 16.80
N ALA A 48 -4.30 7.42 16.06
CA ALA A 48 -3.80 6.80 14.84
C ALA A 48 -4.84 6.91 13.72
N VAL A 49 -4.38 7.00 12.48
CA VAL A 49 -5.25 6.96 11.28
C VAL A 49 -5.18 5.62 10.58
N ILE A 50 -4.23 4.75 10.97
CA ILE A 50 -4.05 3.42 10.39
C ILE A 50 -3.74 2.42 11.49
N ALA A 51 -4.37 1.25 11.39
CA ALA A 51 -4.04 0.06 12.16
C ALA A 51 -3.64 -1.08 11.22
N TYR A 52 -2.79 -1.95 11.72
CA TYR A 52 -2.32 -3.15 11.06
C TYR A 52 -2.93 -4.36 11.74
N ALA A 53 -3.54 -5.24 10.97
CA ALA A 53 -4.05 -6.51 11.43
C ALA A 53 -3.34 -7.63 10.68
N GLU A 54 -2.77 -8.59 11.40
CA GLU A 54 -2.05 -9.73 10.84
C GLU A 54 -2.46 -11.01 11.54
N LEU A 55 -2.66 -12.05 10.73
CA LEU A 55 -2.96 -13.40 11.18
C LEU A 55 -1.74 -14.28 10.93
N CYS A 56 -1.13 -14.80 11.99
CA CYS A 56 0.10 -15.60 11.92
C CYS A 56 -0.11 -16.99 12.51
N ASP A 57 0.57 -17.97 11.94
CA ASP A 57 0.88 -19.21 12.60
C ASP A 57 2.32 -19.23 13.14
N THR A 58 2.85 -20.38 13.54
CA THR A 58 4.23 -20.51 14.01
C THR A 58 5.26 -20.43 12.89
N GLN A 59 4.84 -20.52 11.62
CA GLN A 59 5.72 -20.59 10.45
C GLN A 59 5.81 -19.23 9.72
N GLY A 60 4.71 -18.44 9.76
CA GLY A 60 4.69 -17.19 9.03
C GLY A 60 3.40 -16.39 9.10
N LEU A 61 3.36 -15.36 8.29
CA LEU A 61 2.19 -14.50 8.07
C LEU A 61 1.22 -15.21 7.12
N ALA A 62 0.04 -15.57 7.62
CA ALA A 62 -1.00 -16.27 6.85
C ALA A 62 -1.91 -15.30 6.08
N ALA A 63 -2.30 -14.18 6.72
CA ALA A 63 -3.12 -13.14 6.09
C ALA A 63 -2.91 -11.80 6.81
N SER A 64 -3.15 -10.68 6.12
CA SER A 64 -2.98 -9.35 6.71
C SER A 64 -3.80 -8.30 5.99
N ILE A 65 -4.09 -7.20 6.70
CA ILE A 65 -4.76 -6.03 6.14
C ILE A 65 -4.33 -4.75 6.87
N THR A 66 -4.32 -3.64 6.16
CA THR A 66 -4.25 -2.29 6.75
C THR A 66 -5.67 -1.74 6.89
N VAL A 67 -5.99 -1.15 8.04
CA VAL A 67 -7.32 -0.61 8.35
C VAL A 67 -7.22 0.87 8.57
N GLY A 68 -7.95 1.65 7.77
CA GLY A 68 -8.07 3.09 7.98
C GLY A 68 -8.94 3.38 9.20
N LEU A 69 -8.52 4.35 10.03
CA LEU A 69 -9.22 4.76 11.23
C LEU A 69 -9.77 6.18 11.08
N LYS A 70 -11.08 6.32 11.24
CA LYS A 70 -11.77 7.63 11.31
C LYS A 70 -12.22 7.87 12.74
N ALA A 71 -11.73 8.92 13.36
CA ALA A 71 -11.96 9.20 14.79
C ALA A 71 -11.63 7.99 15.70
N GLY A 72 -10.50 7.33 15.43
CA GLY A 72 -10.00 6.19 16.20
C GLY A 72 -10.74 4.88 15.98
N LYS A 73 -11.62 4.77 14.98
CA LYS A 73 -12.39 3.55 14.68
C LYS A 73 -12.29 3.18 13.21
N GLY A 74 -12.13 1.89 12.95
CA GLY A 74 -12.08 1.34 11.60
C GLY A 74 -12.69 -0.05 11.52
N LYS A 75 -13.00 -0.46 10.29
CA LYS A 75 -13.45 -1.80 9.96
C LYS A 75 -12.62 -2.32 8.81
N GLY A 76 -12.36 -3.61 8.83
CA GLY A 76 -11.62 -4.30 7.78
C GLY A 76 -12.18 -5.68 7.51
N ALA A 77 -11.73 -6.28 6.42
CA ALA A 77 -12.12 -7.61 6.01
C ALA A 77 -10.86 -8.38 5.57
N ILE A 78 -10.44 -9.37 6.35
CA ILE A 78 -9.29 -10.21 6.03
C ILE A 78 -9.78 -11.40 5.21
N GLU A 79 -9.32 -11.50 3.97
CA GLU A 79 -9.57 -12.66 3.12
C GLU A 79 -8.64 -13.80 3.54
N LEU A 80 -9.21 -14.86 4.10
CA LEU A 80 -8.44 -16.04 4.53
C LEU A 80 -8.07 -16.88 3.31
N PRO A 81 -6.80 -17.22 3.10
CA PRO A 81 -6.40 -18.16 2.05
C PRO A 81 -7.15 -19.51 2.18
N ALA A 82 -7.56 -20.08 1.05
CA ALA A 82 -8.30 -21.33 1.00
C ALA A 82 -7.42 -22.57 1.31
N ASP A 83 -6.11 -22.40 1.31
CA ASP A 83 -5.12 -23.44 1.58
C ASP A 83 -4.59 -23.44 3.02
N LEU A 84 -5.12 -22.59 3.90
CA LEU A 84 -4.77 -22.60 5.31
C LEU A 84 -5.05 -23.98 5.91
N HIS A 85 -4.15 -24.45 6.79
CA HIS A 85 -4.36 -25.65 7.57
C HIS A 85 -5.32 -25.41 8.74
N SER A 86 -5.92 -26.49 9.29
CA SER A 86 -6.83 -26.39 10.41
C SER A 86 -6.04 -26.22 11.71
N GLY A 87 -6.43 -25.25 12.53
CA GLY A 87 -5.78 -24.97 13.81
C GLY A 87 -6.07 -23.57 14.31
N TYR A 88 -5.44 -23.19 15.42
CA TYR A 88 -5.44 -21.80 15.87
C TYR A 88 -4.38 -20.96 15.15
N TYR A 89 -4.72 -19.71 14.94
CA TYR A 89 -3.84 -18.63 14.45
C TYR A 89 -3.85 -17.48 15.45
N LEU A 90 -2.76 -16.73 15.51
CA LEU A 90 -2.67 -15.52 16.31
C LEU A 90 -3.06 -14.32 15.45
N LEU A 91 -4.18 -13.67 15.79
CA LEU A 91 -4.56 -12.38 15.23
C LEU A 91 -3.96 -11.28 16.10
N SER A 92 -3.06 -10.47 15.51
CA SER A 92 -2.40 -9.34 16.15
C SER A 92 -2.86 -8.03 15.51
N VAL A 93 -3.18 -7.02 16.33
CA VAL A 93 -3.55 -5.68 15.87
C VAL A 93 -2.75 -4.62 16.61
N TYR A 94 -2.18 -3.68 15.86
CA TYR A 94 -1.34 -2.62 16.37
C TYR A 94 -1.36 -1.39 15.47
N THR A 95 -0.78 -0.29 15.96
CA THR A 95 -0.54 0.94 15.20
C THR A 95 0.94 1.28 15.29
N ARG A 96 1.48 2.05 14.36
CA ARG A 96 2.87 2.54 14.45
C ARG A 96 3.07 3.66 15.48
N ASN A 97 1.98 4.19 16.02
CA ASN A 97 1.98 5.27 16.98
C ASN A 97 2.18 4.77 18.43
N ASN A 98 2.03 3.47 18.66
CA ASN A 98 2.12 2.84 19.98
C ASN A 98 2.86 1.51 19.89
N ALA A 99 3.63 1.18 20.94
CA ALA A 99 4.35 -0.10 21.03
C ALA A 99 3.44 -1.29 21.37
N GLU A 100 2.26 -1.07 21.95
CA GLU A 100 1.37 -2.11 22.44
C GLU A 100 0.62 -2.80 21.30
N VAL A 101 0.49 -4.13 21.39
CA VAL A 101 -0.19 -4.98 20.42
C VAL A 101 -1.36 -5.69 21.11
N SER A 102 -2.53 -5.63 20.52
CA SER A 102 -3.69 -6.42 20.92
C SER A 102 -3.67 -7.74 20.18
N GLN A 103 -3.87 -8.86 20.92
CA GLN A 103 -3.75 -10.21 20.36
C GLN A 103 -4.89 -11.10 20.80
N GLN A 104 -5.38 -11.96 19.91
CA GLN A 104 -6.34 -13.02 20.19
C GLN A 104 -6.12 -14.25 19.30
N PHE A 105 -6.50 -15.43 19.80
CA PHE A 105 -6.50 -16.64 18.98
C PHE A 105 -7.77 -16.73 18.15
N ILE A 106 -7.62 -17.11 16.88
CA ILE A 106 -8.70 -17.34 15.93
C ILE A 106 -8.59 -18.78 15.44
N ALA A 107 -9.67 -19.54 15.52
CA ALA A 107 -9.72 -20.88 14.96
C ALA A 107 -10.04 -20.83 13.47
N VAL A 108 -9.22 -21.50 12.66
CA VAL A 108 -9.46 -21.72 11.23
C VAL A 108 -9.64 -23.20 10.99
N VAL A 109 -10.64 -23.57 10.21
CA VAL A 109 -10.99 -24.95 9.92
C VAL A 109 -11.04 -25.17 8.41
N ASN A 110 -10.34 -26.17 7.92
CA ASN A 110 -10.33 -26.53 6.50
C ASN A 110 -10.91 -27.93 6.27
N PRO A 111 -12.22 -28.07 6.06
CA PRO A 111 -12.86 -29.37 5.85
C PRO A 111 -12.57 -29.98 4.48
N LEU A 112 -12.05 -29.18 3.52
CA LEU A 112 -11.81 -29.59 2.14
C LEU A 112 -10.41 -30.14 1.92
N ARG A 113 -9.48 -29.83 2.82
CA ARG A 113 -8.07 -30.23 2.72
C ARG A 113 -7.56 -30.70 4.07
N LYS A 114 -6.86 -31.82 4.08
CA LYS A 114 -6.07 -32.27 5.23
C LYS A 114 -4.60 -31.90 4.99
N SER A 115 -3.97 -31.32 5.99
CA SER A 115 -2.54 -30.98 5.99
C SER A 115 -1.83 -31.77 7.08
N VAL A 116 -0.52 -31.96 6.92
CA VAL A 116 0.34 -32.49 7.99
C VAL A 116 0.51 -31.47 9.14
N ASP A 117 0.24 -30.20 8.85
CA ASP A 117 0.31 -29.09 9.80
C ASP A 117 -1.02 -28.86 10.53
N ASP A 118 -2.06 -29.66 10.24
CA ASP A 118 -3.34 -29.57 10.94
C ASP A 118 -3.18 -29.94 12.43
N ASP A 119 -3.56 -29.01 13.31
CA ASP A 119 -3.60 -29.21 14.76
C ASP A 119 -5.05 -29.11 15.28
N ILE A 120 -5.85 -30.11 14.92
CA ILE A 120 -7.29 -30.12 15.16
C ILE A 120 -7.82 -31.52 15.55
N GLU A 121 -8.67 -31.56 16.57
CA GLU A 121 -9.55 -32.67 16.89
C GLU A 121 -10.99 -32.34 16.48
N TRP A 122 -11.63 -33.26 15.73
CA TRP A 122 -12.99 -33.10 15.25
C TRP A 122 -13.97 -33.85 16.15
N VAL A 123 -14.90 -33.11 16.78
CA VAL A 123 -15.94 -33.64 17.65
C VAL A 123 -17.32 -33.31 17.10
N GLN A 124 -18.13 -34.28 16.76
CA GLN A 124 -19.49 -34.03 16.29
C GLN A 124 -20.40 -33.57 17.41
N VAL A 125 -21.10 -32.45 17.24
CA VAL A 125 -22.03 -31.95 18.28
C VAL A 125 -23.27 -32.85 18.42
N THR A 126 -23.71 -33.02 19.66
CA THR A 126 -24.96 -33.66 20.02
C THR A 126 -25.67 -32.81 21.09
N PRO A 127 -26.93 -32.42 20.93
CA PRO A 127 -27.86 -32.78 19.84
C PRO A 127 -27.52 -32.10 18.48
N PRO A 128 -28.08 -32.60 17.36
CA PRO A 128 -27.74 -32.13 16.00
C PRO A 128 -28.07 -30.68 15.70
N ASP A 129 -28.83 -30.00 16.54
CA ASP A 129 -29.22 -28.61 16.38
C ASP A 129 -28.26 -27.63 17.11
N SER A 130 -27.23 -28.12 17.78
CA SER A 130 -26.20 -27.26 18.40
C SER A 130 -25.31 -26.65 17.35
N LEU A 131 -24.90 -25.38 17.56
CA LEU A 131 -23.99 -24.68 16.69
C LEU A 131 -22.57 -25.19 16.83
N SER A 132 -21.82 -25.12 15.74
CA SER A 132 -20.38 -25.41 15.75
C SER A 132 -19.62 -24.36 16.56
N HIS A 133 -18.62 -24.80 17.29
CA HIS A 133 -17.75 -23.93 18.08
C HIS A 133 -16.34 -24.50 18.20
N ALA A 134 -15.38 -23.60 18.39
CA ALA A 134 -14.00 -23.93 18.68
C ALA A 134 -13.77 -23.89 20.19
N GLU A 135 -13.09 -24.89 20.71
CA GLU A 135 -12.72 -24.97 22.13
C GLU A 135 -11.19 -24.95 22.25
N ASN A 136 -10.69 -24.08 23.11
CA ASN A 136 -9.30 -24.07 23.54
C ASN A 136 -9.17 -24.76 24.86
N THR A 137 -8.70 -25.99 24.86
CA THR A 137 -8.50 -26.82 26.07
C THR A 137 -7.17 -26.56 26.77
N SER A 138 -6.31 -25.72 26.17
CA SER A 138 -4.99 -25.41 26.70
C SER A 138 -4.98 -24.19 27.62
N THR A 139 -3.96 -24.08 28.44
CA THR A 139 -3.66 -22.86 29.24
C THR A 139 -2.87 -21.82 28.49
N ILE A 140 -2.67 -22.00 27.17
CA ILE A 140 -1.93 -21.08 26.34
C ILE A 140 -2.81 -19.85 26.05
N HIS A 141 -2.28 -18.67 26.40
CA HIS A 141 -2.89 -17.38 26.13
C HIS A 141 -1.97 -16.55 25.26
N PRO A 142 -2.51 -15.61 24.45
CA PRO A 142 -1.67 -14.64 23.74
C PRO A 142 -0.77 -13.91 24.75
N THR A 143 0.52 -13.87 24.46
CA THR A 143 1.49 -13.13 25.28
C THR A 143 1.45 -11.67 24.89
N LEU A 144 1.55 -10.75 25.87
CA LEU A 144 1.70 -9.33 25.58
C LEU A 144 2.94 -9.13 24.70
N SER A 145 2.73 -8.72 23.49
CA SER A 145 3.78 -8.40 22.52
C SER A 145 3.90 -6.88 22.38
N THR A 146 5.11 -6.44 22.08
CA THR A 146 5.36 -5.03 21.74
C THR A 146 6.08 -4.96 20.40
N ILE A 147 5.82 -3.90 19.66
CA ILE A 147 6.54 -3.56 18.44
C ILE A 147 7.41 -2.32 18.68
N PRO A 148 8.53 -2.15 17.96
CA PRO A 148 9.23 -0.88 17.96
C PRO A 148 8.31 0.24 17.48
N VAL A 149 8.25 1.34 18.22
CA VAL A 149 7.55 2.54 17.74
C VAL A 149 8.32 3.08 16.53
N ASP A 150 7.61 3.26 15.43
CA ASP A 150 8.13 3.79 14.18
C ASP A 150 7.68 5.24 13.98
N ILE A 151 7.82 5.76 12.76
CA ILE A 151 7.31 7.08 12.40
C ILE A 151 5.78 7.04 12.50
N PRO A 152 5.16 7.90 13.34
CA PRO A 152 3.72 7.89 13.52
C PRO A 152 2.96 8.20 12.23
N GLU A 153 1.90 7.46 11.97
CA GLU A 153 0.98 7.68 10.86
C GLU A 153 -0.22 8.48 11.36
N THR A 154 -0.14 9.80 11.20
CA THR A 154 -1.15 10.77 11.68
C THR A 154 -1.96 11.41 10.56
N GLU A 155 -1.44 11.41 9.33
CA GLU A 155 -2.06 12.08 8.17
C GLU A 155 -2.30 11.16 6.97
N GLY A 156 -1.66 9.99 6.96
CA GLY A 156 -1.76 9.03 5.86
C GLY A 156 -0.86 7.83 6.07
N HIS A 157 -0.79 6.98 5.06
CA HIS A 157 -0.03 5.74 5.11
C HIS A 157 1.43 5.96 4.69
N ILE A 158 2.36 5.37 5.44
CA ILE A 158 3.80 5.44 5.16
C ILE A 158 4.28 4.10 4.60
N ILE A 159 4.67 4.11 3.33
CA ILE A 159 5.30 2.96 2.69
C ILE A 159 6.82 3.11 2.79
N LYS A 160 7.50 2.02 3.18
CA LYS A 160 8.96 1.91 3.18
C LYS A 160 9.43 1.12 1.98
N ALA A 161 10.53 1.55 1.37
CA ALA A 161 11.22 0.76 0.37
C ALA A 161 12.71 0.65 0.69
N ARG A 162 13.27 -0.53 0.38
CA ARG A 162 14.71 -0.78 0.39
C ARG A 162 15.25 -0.53 -0.99
N ILE A 163 16.35 0.20 -1.07
CA ILE A 163 17.04 0.51 -2.31
C ILE A 163 18.45 -0.07 -2.21
N ARG A 164 18.86 -0.81 -3.23
CA ARG A 164 20.24 -1.23 -3.35
C ARG A 164 21.05 -0.08 -3.96
N ASN A 165 21.77 0.66 -3.10
CA ASN A 165 22.50 1.86 -3.46
C ASN A 165 23.87 1.59 -4.12
N ASP A 166 24.31 0.33 -4.17
CA ASP A 166 25.45 -0.16 -4.93
C ASP A 166 24.96 -0.97 -6.13
N TYR A 167 25.19 -0.47 -7.31
CA TYR A 167 24.73 -1.09 -8.54
C TYR A 167 25.69 -0.81 -9.68
N ASP A 168 26.00 -1.84 -10.47
CA ASP A 168 26.87 -1.75 -11.66
C ASP A 168 28.24 -1.11 -11.35
N GLY A 169 28.85 -1.48 -10.21
CA GLY A 169 30.14 -0.98 -9.78
C GLY A 169 30.16 0.47 -9.27
N GLN A 170 28.98 1.10 -9.15
CA GLN A 170 28.81 2.45 -8.61
C GLN A 170 28.08 2.38 -7.26
N SER A 171 28.41 3.30 -6.36
CA SER A 171 27.73 3.45 -5.07
C SER A 171 27.19 4.86 -4.93
N PHE A 172 25.94 4.98 -4.47
CA PHE A 172 25.23 6.25 -4.38
C PHE A 172 24.86 6.56 -2.94
N ARG A 173 24.99 7.82 -2.56
CA ARG A 173 24.51 8.33 -1.27
C ARG A 173 23.05 8.74 -1.34
N ALA A 174 22.39 8.83 -0.19
CA ALA A 174 20.98 9.26 -0.08
C ALA A 174 20.65 10.53 -0.88
N SER A 175 21.54 11.52 -0.87
CA SER A 175 21.35 12.79 -1.61
C SER A 175 21.41 12.66 -3.14
N GLN A 176 21.89 11.53 -3.62
CA GLN A 176 22.02 11.23 -5.06
C GLN A 176 20.91 10.30 -5.57
N ILE A 177 19.98 9.88 -4.71
CA ILE A 177 18.93 8.93 -5.05
C ILE A 177 17.57 9.63 -4.96
N ARG A 178 16.78 9.51 -6.02
CA ARG A 178 15.39 9.96 -6.10
C ARG A 178 14.46 8.76 -6.21
N PRO A 179 13.89 8.31 -5.08
CA PRO A 179 12.92 7.24 -5.08
C PRO A 179 11.53 7.79 -5.44
N SER A 180 10.75 7.04 -6.20
CA SER A 180 9.37 7.39 -6.50
C SER A 180 8.42 6.20 -6.36
N LEU A 181 7.19 6.51 -5.97
CA LEU A 181 6.07 5.62 -5.89
C LEU A 181 4.95 6.17 -6.78
N SER A 182 4.45 5.36 -7.68
CA SER A 182 3.34 5.72 -8.55
C SER A 182 2.19 4.74 -8.41
N ILE A 183 0.97 5.24 -8.35
CA ILE A 183 -0.23 4.47 -8.63
C ILE A 183 -0.52 4.62 -10.11
N VAL A 184 -0.65 3.50 -10.79
CA VAL A 184 -0.80 3.46 -12.25
C VAL A 184 -2.22 3.04 -12.63
N GLY A 185 -2.69 3.49 -13.79
CA GLY A 185 -4.01 3.17 -14.31
C GLY A 185 -4.98 4.34 -14.30
N LYS A 186 -6.22 4.12 -13.87
CA LYS A 186 -7.30 5.12 -13.97
C LYS A 186 -7.05 6.38 -13.12
N GLN A 187 -6.64 6.18 -11.89
CA GLN A 187 -6.27 7.27 -10.99
C GLN A 187 -4.76 7.25 -10.81
N ILE A 188 -4.09 8.24 -11.39
CA ILE A 188 -2.64 8.34 -11.31
C ILE A 188 -2.28 9.17 -10.09
N HIS A 189 -1.47 8.60 -9.19
CA HIS A 189 -0.82 9.33 -8.11
C HIS A 189 0.69 9.14 -8.23
N TYR A 190 1.42 10.19 -7.94
CA TYR A 190 2.88 10.16 -7.93
C TYR A 190 3.41 10.78 -6.64
N PHE A 191 4.33 10.08 -5.99
CA PHE A 191 4.99 10.52 -4.76
C PHE A 191 6.49 10.36 -4.92
N GLU A 192 7.23 11.44 -4.78
CA GLU A 192 8.68 11.34 -4.60
C GLU A 192 8.97 11.08 -3.12
N GLY A 193 9.69 9.98 -2.85
CA GLY A 193 10.01 9.54 -1.51
C GLY A 193 11.16 10.33 -0.90
N LYS A 194 11.31 10.21 0.41
CA LYS A 194 12.42 10.77 1.18
C LYS A 194 13.38 9.66 1.58
N MET A 195 14.64 9.78 1.19
CA MET A 195 15.70 8.91 1.71
C MET A 195 15.95 9.24 3.18
N ILE A 196 15.90 8.23 4.05
CA ILE A 196 16.24 8.36 5.49
C ILE A 196 17.65 7.88 5.80
N ASN A 197 18.22 7.07 4.92
CA ASN A 197 19.62 6.66 4.87
C ASN A 197 19.96 6.25 3.43
N ASP A 198 21.16 5.72 3.18
CA ASP A 198 21.62 5.40 1.82
C ASP A 198 20.88 4.23 1.16
N SER A 199 20.06 3.48 1.90
CA SER A 199 19.36 2.28 1.38
C SER A 199 17.87 2.23 1.69
N THR A 200 17.29 3.24 2.35
CA THR A 200 15.88 3.22 2.77
C THR A 200 15.18 4.51 2.39
N ALA A 201 14.06 4.37 1.70
CA ALA A 201 13.16 5.46 1.35
C ALA A 201 11.82 5.33 2.08
N LEU A 202 11.19 6.48 2.36
CA LEU A 202 9.83 6.59 2.86
C LEU A 202 8.97 7.35 1.85
N PHE A 203 7.75 6.85 1.66
CA PHE A 203 6.72 7.49 0.86
C PHE A 203 5.52 7.80 1.76
N PHE A 204 5.16 9.08 1.83
CA PHE A 204 3.98 9.54 2.56
C PHE A 204 2.82 9.58 1.59
N THR A 205 1.90 8.60 1.69
CA THR A 205 0.78 8.47 0.75
C THR A 205 -0.52 8.93 1.41
N TYR A 206 -1.37 9.58 0.65
CA TYR A 206 -2.68 10.07 1.09
C TYR A 206 -3.69 10.04 -0.05
N GLY A 207 -4.97 9.93 0.28
CA GLY A 207 -6.06 9.96 -0.70
C GLY A 207 -6.14 8.72 -1.61
N ILE A 208 -5.49 7.62 -1.23
CA ILE A 208 -5.49 6.36 -1.97
C ILE A 208 -6.13 5.29 -1.10
N HIS A 209 -7.03 4.50 -1.68
CA HIS A 209 -7.80 3.49 -0.96
C HIS A 209 -7.91 2.19 -1.76
N GLY A 210 -8.01 1.06 -1.05
CA GLY A 210 -8.23 -0.26 -1.63
C GLY A 210 -7.06 -0.78 -2.46
N LYS A 211 -7.31 -1.84 -3.22
CA LYS A 211 -6.29 -2.54 -4.04
C LYS A 211 -5.90 -1.71 -5.26
N GLN A 212 -4.70 -1.20 -5.29
CA GLN A 212 -4.16 -0.37 -6.37
C GLN A 212 -2.88 -0.97 -6.97
N PRO A 213 -2.71 -0.90 -8.29
CA PRO A 213 -1.43 -1.22 -8.93
C PRO A 213 -0.40 -0.13 -8.60
N LEU A 214 0.72 -0.53 -8.03
CA LEU A 214 1.76 0.33 -7.52
C LEU A 214 3.08 0.02 -8.23
N VAL A 215 3.81 1.07 -8.59
CA VAL A 215 5.16 0.97 -9.15
C VAL A 215 6.12 1.74 -8.27
N LEU A 216 7.18 1.07 -7.81
CA LEU A 216 8.31 1.67 -7.13
C LEU A 216 9.49 1.79 -8.08
N THR A 217 10.14 2.95 -8.07
CA THR A 217 11.39 3.18 -8.80
C THR A 217 12.38 3.96 -7.93
N ALA A 218 13.65 3.82 -8.23
CA ALA A 218 14.70 4.63 -7.63
C ALA A 218 15.71 5.03 -8.72
N MET A 219 15.89 6.32 -8.93
CA MET A 219 16.78 6.86 -9.95
C MET A 219 17.92 7.62 -9.28
N SER A 220 19.16 7.40 -9.74
CA SER A 220 20.27 8.23 -9.31
C SER A 220 20.24 9.58 -10.03
N THR A 221 20.96 10.57 -9.49
CA THR A 221 21.14 11.87 -10.14
C THR A 221 21.90 11.78 -11.47
N THR A 222 22.57 10.66 -11.73
CA THR A 222 23.27 10.37 -12.99
C THR A 222 22.43 9.53 -13.97
N GLY A 223 21.14 9.29 -13.68
CA GLY A 223 20.23 8.55 -14.56
C GLY A 223 20.31 7.02 -14.42
N VAL A 224 21.06 6.50 -13.45
CA VAL A 224 21.12 5.05 -13.19
C VAL A 224 19.90 4.62 -12.39
N ARG A 225 19.17 3.62 -12.86
CA ARG A 225 18.04 3.03 -12.14
C ARG A 225 18.52 1.97 -11.17
N LEU A 226 18.25 2.19 -9.89
CA LEU A 226 18.67 1.32 -8.78
C LEU A 226 17.59 0.30 -8.44
N PRO A 227 17.96 -0.93 -8.08
CA PRO A 227 17.00 -1.92 -7.58
C PRO A 227 16.28 -1.41 -6.33
N VAL A 228 14.95 -1.52 -6.35
CA VAL A 228 14.07 -1.08 -5.26
C VAL A 228 13.07 -2.17 -4.93
N GLU A 229 12.80 -2.34 -3.64
CA GLU A 229 11.85 -3.32 -3.12
C GLU A 229 11.06 -2.73 -1.96
N MET A 230 9.75 -2.95 -1.95
CA MET A 230 8.90 -2.54 -0.83
C MET A 230 9.22 -3.39 0.40
N VAL A 231 9.36 -2.72 1.53
CA VAL A 231 9.45 -3.39 2.83
C VAL A 231 8.03 -3.68 3.31
N SER A 232 7.76 -4.93 3.71
CA SER A 232 6.46 -5.28 4.28
C SER A 232 6.09 -4.33 5.43
N PRO A 233 4.88 -3.78 5.45
CA PRO A 233 4.43 -2.92 6.54
C PRO A 233 4.09 -3.72 7.80
N PHE A 234 3.96 -5.04 7.67
CA PHE A 234 3.57 -5.94 8.76
C PHE A 234 4.78 -6.45 9.53
N ALA A 235 4.63 -6.53 10.86
CA ALA A 235 5.68 -6.94 11.77
C ALA A 235 5.93 -8.46 11.73
N ALA A 236 4.95 -9.25 11.29
CA ALA A 236 4.92 -10.71 11.30
C ALA A 236 5.19 -11.26 12.72
N LEU A 237 4.27 -10.93 13.63
CA LEU A 237 4.37 -11.33 15.04
C LEU A 237 4.01 -12.80 15.22
N LEU A 238 5.00 -13.67 15.06
CA LEU A 238 4.81 -15.11 15.13
C LEU A 238 4.61 -15.57 16.59
N PRO A 239 3.57 -16.40 16.89
CA PRO A 239 3.43 -17.01 18.19
C PRO A 239 4.50 -18.10 18.41
N LYS A 240 4.99 -18.24 19.63
CA LYS A 240 5.90 -19.34 20.00
C LYS A 240 5.20 -20.70 19.99
N GLN A 241 3.95 -20.71 20.40
CA GLN A 241 3.07 -21.87 20.45
C GLN A 241 1.64 -21.43 20.17
N LEU A 242 0.86 -22.32 19.58
CA LEU A 242 -0.56 -22.17 19.39
C LEU A 242 -1.29 -23.23 20.23
N PRO A 243 -2.53 -22.94 20.70
CA PRO A 243 -3.35 -23.94 21.39
C PRO A 243 -3.72 -25.05 20.42
N HIS A 244 -3.91 -26.26 20.94
CA HIS A 244 -4.58 -27.32 20.21
C HIS A 244 -6.07 -27.00 20.02
N LEU A 245 -6.60 -27.19 18.81
CA LEU A 245 -7.98 -26.87 18.47
C LEU A 245 -8.86 -28.14 18.65
N VAL A 246 -9.82 -28.09 19.58
CA VAL A 246 -10.95 -29.02 19.58
C VAL A 246 -12.13 -28.37 18.91
N PHE A 247 -12.52 -28.87 17.73
CA PHE A 247 -13.60 -28.27 16.94
C PHE A 247 -14.87 -29.14 17.04
N HIS A 248 -15.84 -28.60 17.76
CA HIS A 248 -17.18 -29.18 17.86
C HIS A 248 -17.99 -28.77 16.65
N TYR A 249 -18.26 -29.68 15.69
CA TYR A 249 -18.87 -29.36 14.44
C TYR A 249 -20.30 -29.86 14.28
N ASN A 250 -21.13 -28.99 13.70
CA ASN A 250 -22.42 -29.35 13.10
C ASN A 250 -22.21 -29.50 11.59
N ARG A 251 -22.41 -30.71 11.09
CA ARG A 251 -22.14 -31.00 9.67
C ARG A 251 -22.95 -30.16 8.73
N LYS A 252 -24.24 -29.90 9.00
CA LYS A 252 -25.10 -29.08 8.14
C LYS A 252 -24.64 -27.64 8.08
N GLU A 253 -24.18 -27.09 9.21
CA GLU A 253 -23.66 -25.72 9.28
C GLU A 253 -22.36 -25.57 8.48
N VAL A 254 -21.40 -26.48 8.68
CA VAL A 254 -20.12 -26.47 7.98
C VAL A 254 -20.32 -26.63 6.46
N GLU A 255 -21.20 -27.55 6.03
CA GLU A 255 -21.53 -27.75 4.63
C GLU A 255 -22.19 -26.50 4.02
N ALA A 256 -23.15 -25.86 4.71
CA ALA A 256 -23.82 -24.65 4.24
C ALA A 256 -22.83 -23.48 4.09
N ARG A 257 -21.95 -23.26 5.08
CA ARG A 257 -20.92 -22.20 5.03
C ARG A 257 -19.91 -22.46 3.92
N SER A 258 -19.50 -23.71 3.72
CA SER A 258 -18.57 -24.07 2.63
C SER A 258 -19.17 -23.81 1.25
N LEU A 259 -20.46 -24.07 1.06
CA LEU A 259 -21.17 -23.75 -0.19
C LEU A 259 -21.30 -22.25 -0.42
N ASP A 260 -21.61 -21.49 0.62
CA ASP A 260 -21.70 -20.01 0.52
C ASP A 260 -20.33 -19.39 0.18
N MET A 261 -19.25 -19.83 0.81
CA MET A 261 -17.89 -19.41 0.49
C MET A 261 -17.55 -19.65 -0.99
N GLN A 262 -17.84 -20.87 -1.51
CA GLN A 262 -17.57 -21.20 -2.92
C GLN A 262 -18.42 -20.35 -3.90
N ARG A 263 -19.65 -19.98 -3.53
CA ARG A 263 -20.48 -19.08 -4.34
C ARG A 263 -19.90 -17.67 -4.38
N HIS A 264 -19.47 -17.14 -3.25
CA HIS A 264 -18.87 -15.81 -3.18
C HIS A 264 -17.57 -15.69 -3.98
N GLN A 265 -16.70 -16.73 -3.96
CA GLN A 265 -15.48 -16.76 -4.77
C GLN A 265 -15.74 -16.72 -6.29
N LYS A 266 -16.87 -17.29 -6.75
CA LYS A 266 -17.26 -17.27 -8.17
C LYS A 266 -17.86 -15.95 -8.65
N THR A 267 -18.34 -15.10 -7.74
CA THR A 267 -19.03 -13.85 -8.05
C THR A 267 -18.15 -12.60 -7.98
N LEU A 268 -16.84 -12.75 -7.77
CA LEU A 268 -15.92 -11.62 -7.94
C LEU A 268 -16.01 -11.12 -9.37
N PRO A 269 -16.44 -9.88 -9.61
CA PRO A 269 -16.53 -9.35 -10.96
C PRO A 269 -15.14 -9.40 -11.59
N PRO A 270 -15.03 -9.77 -12.89
CA PRO A 270 -13.79 -9.58 -13.61
C PRO A 270 -13.41 -8.11 -13.44
N SER A 271 -12.14 -7.84 -13.09
CA SER A 271 -11.59 -6.49 -12.98
C SER A 271 -12.16 -5.63 -14.11
N SER A 272 -13.12 -4.75 -13.79
CA SER A 272 -13.77 -3.92 -14.78
C SER A 272 -12.70 -3.14 -15.52
N MET A 273 -12.80 -3.09 -16.86
CA MET A 273 -12.02 -2.16 -17.66
C MET A 273 -12.28 -0.77 -17.08
N LEU A 274 -11.25 -0.19 -16.48
CA LEU A 274 -11.37 1.15 -15.90
C LEU A 274 -11.42 2.13 -17.06
N ASP A 275 -12.48 2.93 -17.11
CA ASP A 275 -12.55 4.06 -18.04
C ASP A 275 -11.41 5.04 -17.72
N TYR A 276 -10.79 5.59 -18.76
CA TYR A 276 -9.75 6.60 -18.61
C TYR A 276 -10.32 7.84 -17.92
N ASP A 277 -9.64 8.33 -16.90
CA ASP A 277 -9.93 9.61 -16.26
C ASP A 277 -9.04 10.70 -16.89
N GLU A 278 -9.65 11.69 -17.51
CA GLU A 278 -8.94 12.81 -18.12
C GLU A 278 -8.22 13.70 -17.10
N THR A 279 -8.59 13.60 -15.82
CA THR A 279 -8.00 14.37 -14.73
C THR A 279 -6.88 13.60 -14.04
N VAL A 280 -5.72 13.52 -14.66
CA VAL A 280 -4.52 13.00 -14.00
C VAL A 280 -4.15 13.94 -12.85
N PHE A 281 -3.87 13.39 -11.66
CA PHE A 281 -3.57 14.17 -10.43
C PHE A 281 -4.71 15.12 -9.97
N GLY A 282 -5.95 14.92 -10.41
CA GLY A 282 -7.07 15.81 -10.12
C GLY A 282 -7.01 17.17 -10.82
N ILE A 283 -6.18 17.31 -11.85
CA ILE A 283 -6.01 18.53 -12.67
C ILE A 283 -6.17 18.18 -14.16
N HIS A 284 -6.73 19.13 -14.92
CA HIS A 284 -6.81 18.99 -16.37
C HIS A 284 -5.47 19.36 -17.03
N PRO A 285 -5.10 18.67 -18.13
CA PRO A 285 -3.91 19.05 -18.89
C PRO A 285 -4.11 20.41 -19.57
N ASP A 286 -3.04 21.20 -19.68
CA ASP A 286 -3.05 22.43 -20.45
C ASP A 286 -3.19 22.17 -21.95
N LEU A 287 -2.58 21.09 -22.42
CA LEU A 287 -2.69 20.59 -23.79
C LEU A 287 -2.90 19.07 -23.77
N SER A 288 -3.84 18.62 -24.58
CA SER A 288 -4.11 17.18 -24.79
C SER A 288 -4.15 16.87 -26.28
N TYR A 289 -3.31 15.94 -26.70
CA TYR A 289 -3.24 15.46 -28.07
C TYR A 289 -3.90 14.07 -28.14
N ASN A 290 -5.09 13.98 -28.73
CA ASN A 290 -5.74 12.71 -29.06
C ASN A 290 -5.13 12.19 -30.36
N LEU A 291 -4.31 11.14 -30.29
CA LEU A 291 -3.57 10.62 -31.46
C LEU A 291 -4.48 9.96 -32.51
N ASP A 292 -5.77 9.75 -32.22
CA ASP A 292 -6.74 9.31 -33.24
C ASP A 292 -7.11 10.40 -34.24
N GLU A 293 -6.89 11.68 -33.89
CA GLU A 293 -7.19 12.85 -34.71
C GLU A 293 -6.01 13.24 -35.64
N TYR A 294 -4.87 12.57 -35.49
CA TYR A 294 -3.64 12.89 -36.23
C TYR A 294 -3.24 11.76 -37.16
N ARG A 295 -2.42 12.10 -38.17
CA ARG A 295 -1.76 11.08 -38.97
C ARG A 295 -0.89 10.19 -38.09
N GLN A 296 -1.07 8.87 -38.22
CA GLN A 296 -0.32 7.91 -37.43
C GLN A 296 1.15 7.84 -37.85
N PHE A 297 2.02 7.96 -36.88
CA PHE A 297 3.46 7.70 -36.99
C PHE A 297 3.81 6.36 -36.31
N LEU A 298 5.00 5.85 -36.60
CA LEU A 298 5.45 4.59 -36.01
C LEU A 298 6.02 4.78 -34.61
N THR A 299 6.70 5.91 -34.37
CA THR A 299 7.42 6.14 -33.10
C THR A 299 6.92 7.41 -32.40
N ILE A 300 7.04 7.41 -31.06
CA ILE A 300 6.76 8.62 -30.27
C ILE A 300 7.68 9.77 -30.66
N ARG A 301 8.93 9.49 -31.05
CA ARG A 301 9.88 10.49 -31.55
C ARG A 301 9.30 11.30 -32.71
N GLU A 302 8.72 10.62 -33.70
CA GLU A 302 8.10 11.27 -34.85
C GLU A 302 6.89 12.12 -34.45
N VAL A 303 6.04 11.61 -33.56
CA VAL A 303 4.86 12.33 -33.04
C VAL A 303 5.28 13.61 -32.31
N LEU A 304 6.28 13.53 -31.43
CA LEU A 304 6.77 14.71 -30.68
C LEU A 304 7.38 15.75 -31.63
N LEU A 305 8.09 15.31 -32.65
CA LEU A 305 8.73 16.21 -33.61
C LEU A 305 7.71 16.97 -34.47
N GLU A 306 6.65 16.28 -34.91
CA GLU A 306 5.68 16.80 -35.87
C GLU A 306 4.50 17.54 -35.22
N TYR A 307 4.03 17.06 -34.05
CA TYR A 307 2.79 17.57 -33.46
C TYR A 307 2.99 18.26 -32.11
N VAL A 308 3.93 17.80 -31.28
CA VAL A 308 4.04 18.23 -29.90
C VAL A 308 5.23 19.21 -29.74
N LEU A 309 5.15 20.34 -30.39
CA LEU A 309 6.26 21.30 -30.53
C LEU A 309 6.67 21.96 -29.20
N CYS A 310 5.83 21.94 -28.19
CA CYS A 310 6.13 22.44 -26.85
C CYS A 310 7.04 21.50 -26.04
N VAL A 311 7.33 20.29 -26.54
CA VAL A 311 8.26 19.35 -25.91
C VAL A 311 9.59 19.34 -26.66
N LYS A 312 10.66 19.65 -25.94
CA LYS A 312 12.03 19.57 -26.48
C LYS A 312 12.67 18.23 -26.08
N ASN A 313 13.15 17.50 -27.08
CA ASN A 313 14.08 16.40 -26.87
C ASN A 313 15.52 16.94 -26.85
N THR A 314 16.24 16.67 -25.75
CA THR A 314 17.61 17.16 -25.56
C THR A 314 18.43 16.16 -24.75
N THR A 315 19.74 16.36 -24.71
CA THR A 315 20.65 15.57 -23.87
C THR A 315 21.33 16.51 -22.87
N ILE A 316 21.23 16.21 -21.58
CA ILE A 316 21.87 16.96 -20.50
C ILE A 316 22.81 16.00 -19.79
N ASP A 317 24.09 16.35 -19.69
CA ASP A 317 25.14 15.52 -19.08
C ASP A 317 25.18 14.06 -19.62
N GLY A 318 24.92 13.90 -20.92
CA GLY A 318 24.89 12.59 -21.57
C GLY A 318 23.58 11.81 -21.39
N VAL A 319 22.61 12.33 -20.63
CA VAL A 319 21.32 11.70 -20.37
C VAL A 319 20.24 12.32 -21.25
N PRO A 320 19.52 11.54 -22.09
CA PRO A 320 18.39 12.02 -22.87
C PRO A 320 17.26 12.50 -21.97
N GLN A 321 16.69 13.66 -22.28
CA GLN A 321 15.59 14.28 -21.54
C GLN A 321 14.54 14.87 -22.45
N LEU A 322 13.27 14.80 -22.01
CA LEU A 322 12.16 15.53 -22.59
C LEU A 322 11.82 16.71 -21.69
N ILE A 323 11.79 17.90 -22.25
CA ILE A 323 11.54 19.14 -21.50
C ILE A 323 10.27 19.79 -22.05
N VAL A 324 9.28 19.97 -21.17
CA VAL A 324 8.09 20.79 -21.46
C VAL A 324 8.47 22.26 -21.42
N ARG A 325 8.14 23.00 -22.47
CA ARG A 325 8.37 24.43 -22.57
C ARG A 325 7.06 25.18 -22.44
N LYS A 326 7.04 26.21 -21.61
CA LYS A 326 5.97 27.18 -21.55
C LYS A 326 6.29 28.27 -22.60
N MET A 327 5.33 28.64 -23.43
CA MET A 327 5.57 29.59 -24.54
C MET A 327 6.05 30.96 -24.05
N ASP A 328 5.73 31.34 -22.82
CA ASP A 328 6.06 32.62 -22.22
C ASP A 328 7.26 32.57 -21.25
N ASP A 329 7.93 31.43 -21.12
CA ASP A 329 8.97 31.25 -20.13
C ASP A 329 10.31 31.70 -20.67
N ILE A 330 10.70 32.94 -20.29
CA ILE A 330 12.02 33.54 -20.59
C ILE A 330 13.10 32.89 -19.71
N TYR A 331 12.70 32.18 -18.63
CA TYR A 331 13.61 31.58 -17.68
C TYR A 331 13.75 30.05 -17.95
N ASN A 332 14.96 29.71 -18.38
CA ASN A 332 15.34 28.31 -18.54
C ASN A 332 15.51 27.69 -17.15
N THR A 333 14.45 27.05 -16.62
CA THR A 333 14.54 26.39 -15.31
C THR A 333 15.38 25.13 -15.47
N SER A 334 16.31 24.91 -14.53
CA SER A 334 17.11 23.68 -14.46
C SER A 334 16.33 22.46 -13.90
N LEU A 335 15.03 22.67 -13.64
CA LEU A 335 14.17 21.64 -13.09
C LEU A 335 13.78 20.61 -14.17
N PRO A 336 13.75 19.30 -13.83
CA PRO A 336 13.35 18.26 -14.77
C PRO A 336 11.86 18.30 -15.06
N THR A 337 11.46 17.79 -16.22
CA THR A 337 10.06 17.44 -16.52
C THR A 337 9.76 16.03 -16.01
N LEU A 338 8.62 15.83 -15.38
CA LEU A 338 8.13 14.50 -14.99
C LEU A 338 7.53 13.82 -16.22
N VAL A 339 8.16 12.76 -16.71
CA VAL A 339 7.68 11.99 -17.86
C VAL A 339 7.03 10.70 -17.36
N LEU A 340 5.78 10.47 -17.75
CA LEU A 340 4.98 9.33 -17.31
C LEU A 340 4.40 8.58 -18.51
N ILE A 341 4.21 7.26 -18.35
CA ILE A 341 3.38 6.43 -19.23
C ILE A 341 2.39 5.64 -18.37
N ASP A 342 1.08 5.88 -18.57
CA ASP A 342 -0.02 5.38 -17.71
C ASP A 342 0.24 5.59 -16.20
N GLY A 343 0.91 6.69 -15.84
CA GLY A 343 1.30 7.04 -14.47
C GLY A 343 2.65 6.49 -14.00
N MET A 344 3.28 5.60 -14.76
CA MET A 344 4.60 5.09 -14.43
C MET A 344 5.69 6.07 -14.87
N PRO A 345 6.63 6.46 -13.98
CA PRO A 345 7.74 7.32 -14.36
C PRO A 345 8.68 6.60 -15.33
N VAL A 346 8.98 7.29 -16.42
CA VAL A 346 9.88 6.81 -17.47
C VAL A 346 11.32 7.17 -17.13
N GLY A 347 12.18 6.17 -17.01
CA GLY A 347 13.62 6.37 -16.78
C GLY A 347 14.43 6.31 -18.08
N ASP A 348 14.01 5.49 -19.03
CA ASP A 348 14.68 5.34 -20.33
C ASP A 348 13.92 6.10 -21.41
N ILE A 349 14.31 7.36 -21.62
CA ILE A 349 13.69 8.25 -22.60
C ILE A 349 13.92 7.74 -24.04
N GLU A 350 15.07 7.14 -24.36
CA GLU A 350 15.32 6.60 -25.68
C GLU A 350 14.37 5.42 -26.00
N ARG A 351 14.11 4.60 -25.03
CA ARG A 351 13.14 3.50 -25.14
C ARG A 351 11.72 4.02 -25.37
N LEU A 352 11.32 5.06 -24.64
CA LEU A 352 10.03 5.71 -24.85
C LEU A 352 9.93 6.33 -26.24
N LEU A 353 10.95 7.04 -26.69
CA LEU A 353 10.96 7.68 -27.99
C LEU A 353 10.85 6.68 -29.16
N ASN A 354 11.37 5.48 -28.99
CA ASN A 354 11.29 4.39 -29.97
C ASN A 354 10.05 3.48 -29.77
N TYR A 355 9.19 3.78 -28.78
CA TYR A 355 7.96 3.02 -28.56
C TYR A 355 6.95 3.27 -29.68
N ASP A 356 6.13 2.26 -30.00
CA ASP A 356 5.12 2.29 -31.04
C ASP A 356 4.01 3.32 -30.69
N ALA A 357 4.01 4.44 -31.38
CA ALA A 357 3.07 5.53 -31.14
C ALA A 357 1.60 5.14 -31.37
N ARG A 358 1.32 4.11 -32.17
CA ARG A 358 -0.04 3.61 -32.43
C ARG A 358 -0.67 2.99 -31.18
N ARG A 359 0.13 2.68 -30.17
CA ARG A 359 -0.34 2.18 -28.86
C ARG A 359 -0.69 3.29 -27.89
N ILE A 360 -0.30 4.53 -28.17
CA ILE A 360 -0.65 5.71 -27.39
C ILE A 360 -1.99 6.25 -27.88
N HIS A 361 -2.85 6.63 -26.94
CA HIS A 361 -4.12 7.29 -27.20
C HIS A 361 -4.02 8.80 -26.99
N TYR A 362 -3.50 9.22 -25.82
CA TYR A 362 -3.33 10.63 -25.49
C TYR A 362 -1.88 10.96 -25.12
N ILE A 363 -1.47 12.18 -25.47
CA ILE A 363 -0.29 12.83 -24.90
C ILE A 363 -0.79 14.09 -24.20
N ASN A 364 -0.69 14.10 -22.87
CA ASN A 364 -1.15 15.18 -22.03
C ASN A 364 0.04 15.98 -21.49
N ILE A 365 -0.06 17.29 -21.52
CA ILE A 365 0.97 18.22 -21.09
C ILE A 365 0.40 19.12 -20.02
N TYR A 366 1.12 19.21 -18.93
CA TYR A 366 0.89 20.12 -17.83
C TYR A 366 2.14 21.01 -17.73
N SER A 367 1.99 22.30 -18.02
CA SER A 367 3.12 23.20 -18.25
C SER A 367 3.56 24.00 -17.03
N ASP A 368 2.80 23.93 -15.93
CA ASP A 368 3.16 24.61 -14.69
C ASP A 368 4.23 23.85 -13.89
N GLN A 369 4.73 24.46 -12.82
CA GLN A 369 5.62 23.83 -11.88
C GLN A 369 4.81 23.02 -10.86
N TYR A 370 5.20 21.77 -10.67
CA TYR A 370 4.53 20.83 -9.76
C TYR A 370 5.47 20.33 -8.69
N THR A 371 4.93 20.11 -7.48
CA THR A 371 5.66 19.53 -6.35
C THR A 371 5.00 18.24 -5.92
N PHE A 372 5.74 17.14 -5.92
CA PHE A 372 5.30 15.83 -5.48
C PHE A 372 6.23 15.30 -4.40
N GLY A 373 5.80 15.40 -3.14
CA GLY A 373 6.67 15.07 -2.02
C GLY A 373 7.91 15.97 -1.98
N ASN A 374 9.09 15.39 -2.14
CA ASN A 374 10.36 16.13 -2.17
C ASN A 374 10.80 16.56 -3.58
N GLY A 375 10.08 16.15 -4.61
CA GLY A 375 10.38 16.44 -6.01
C GLY A 375 9.70 17.71 -6.51
N VAL A 376 10.45 18.53 -7.23
CA VAL A 376 9.93 19.70 -7.95
C VAL A 376 10.21 19.52 -9.42
N TYR A 377 9.16 19.66 -10.24
CA TYR A 377 9.20 19.40 -11.67
C TYR A 377 8.71 20.62 -12.46
N ASN A 378 9.39 20.91 -13.56
CA ASN A 378 8.95 21.92 -14.52
C ASN A 378 8.13 21.24 -15.63
N GLY A 379 6.84 21.09 -15.36
CA GLY A 379 5.90 20.41 -16.24
C GLY A 379 5.84 18.90 -16.04
N ILE A 380 4.72 18.35 -16.54
CA ILE A 380 4.48 16.91 -16.63
C ILE A 380 4.15 16.57 -18.08
N LEU A 381 4.76 15.51 -18.58
CA LEU A 381 4.46 14.92 -19.89
C LEU A 381 3.91 13.51 -19.65
N SER A 382 2.61 13.33 -19.85
CA SER A 382 1.91 12.07 -19.58
C SER A 382 1.46 11.41 -20.88
N PHE A 383 1.99 10.23 -21.15
CA PHE A 383 1.54 9.35 -22.23
C PHE A 383 0.50 8.40 -21.69
N VAL A 384 -0.64 8.31 -22.36
CA VAL A 384 -1.73 7.40 -22.01
C VAL A 384 -1.85 6.36 -23.11
N THR A 385 -1.66 5.09 -22.75
CA THR A 385 -1.82 4.00 -23.71
C THR A 385 -3.30 3.72 -23.97
N ARG A 386 -3.62 3.10 -25.12
CA ARG A 386 -4.99 2.68 -25.44
C ARG A 386 -5.57 1.67 -24.45
N SER A 387 -4.73 0.93 -23.76
CA SER A 387 -5.15 -0.02 -22.72
C SER A 387 -5.28 0.63 -21.34
N GLY A 388 -4.60 1.74 -21.08
CA GLY A 388 -4.52 2.38 -19.77
C GLY A 388 -3.87 1.51 -18.69
N ARG A 389 -3.11 0.46 -19.04
CA ARG A 389 -2.66 -0.58 -18.09
C ARG A 389 -1.19 -0.96 -18.20
N LEU A 390 -0.37 -0.24 -18.91
CA LEU A 390 1.04 -0.60 -19.18
C LEU A 390 1.25 -1.99 -19.80
N THR A 391 0.19 -2.71 -20.20
CA THR A 391 0.25 -4.11 -20.61
C THR A 391 1.20 -4.38 -21.78
N ASN A 392 1.53 -3.35 -22.54
CA ASN A 392 2.36 -3.43 -23.73
C ASN A 392 3.62 -2.56 -23.67
N TYR A 393 3.87 -1.86 -22.56
CA TYR A 393 5.13 -1.16 -22.33
C TYR A 393 6.11 -2.12 -21.68
N PRO A 394 7.29 -2.33 -22.24
CA PRO A 394 8.27 -3.24 -21.64
C PRO A 394 8.67 -2.73 -20.26
N THR A 395 8.60 -3.56 -19.24
CA THR A 395 9.06 -3.22 -17.90
C THR A 395 10.53 -2.83 -17.95
N GLU A 396 10.87 -1.72 -17.34
CA GLU A 396 12.25 -1.32 -17.19
C GLU A 396 12.92 -2.12 -16.07
N PRO A 397 14.22 -2.44 -16.16
CA PRO A 397 14.90 -3.16 -15.11
C PRO A 397 14.92 -2.36 -13.81
N ASN A 398 15.07 -3.05 -12.68
CA ASN A 398 15.24 -2.43 -11.36
C ASN A 398 14.03 -1.62 -10.86
N MET A 399 12.82 -1.91 -11.36
CA MET A 399 11.56 -1.40 -10.81
C MET A 399 10.80 -2.56 -10.16
N GLN A 400 9.97 -2.22 -9.17
CA GLN A 400 9.02 -3.16 -8.60
C GLN A 400 7.60 -2.77 -8.98
N TYR A 401 6.88 -3.71 -9.60
CA TYR A 401 5.44 -3.60 -9.85
C TYR A 401 4.70 -4.59 -8.96
N LEU A 402 3.71 -4.11 -8.21
CA LEU A 402 2.88 -4.95 -7.33
C LEU A 402 1.47 -4.36 -7.20
N VAL A 403 0.53 -5.18 -6.73
CA VAL A 403 -0.78 -4.71 -6.27
C VAL A 403 -0.69 -4.52 -4.76
N TYR A 404 -1.01 -3.33 -4.29
CA TYR A 404 -0.99 -2.98 -2.88
C TYR A 404 -2.38 -2.60 -2.39
N ASP A 405 -2.76 -3.09 -1.20
CA ASP A 405 -4.05 -2.83 -0.58
C ASP A 405 -3.90 -1.66 0.41
N PHE A 406 -4.31 -0.47 -0.04
CA PHE A 406 -4.28 0.74 0.78
C PHE A 406 -5.42 0.75 1.80
N PRO A 407 -5.23 1.39 2.96
CA PRO A 407 -6.27 1.50 3.99
C PRO A 407 -7.55 2.17 3.46
N GLU A 408 -8.72 1.60 3.80
CA GLU A 408 -10.05 2.15 3.44
C GLU A 408 -10.56 3.19 4.45
#